data_b30821108101ebcbcf54d9c949651fb2
#
_entry.id   b30821108101ebcbcf54d9c949651fb2
#
_cell.length_a   1.000
_cell.length_b   1.000
_cell.length_c   1.000
_cell.angle_alpha   90.00
_cell.angle_beta   90.00
_cell.angle_gamma   90.00
#
_symmetry.space_group_name_H-M   'P 1'
#
loop_
_entity.id
_entity.type
_entity.pdbx_description
1 polymer ?
#
loop_
_entity_poly.entity_id
_entity_poly.type
_entity_poly.pdbx_seq_one_letter_code
_entity_poly.pdbx_strand_id
1 'polypeptide(L)'
;MCVLFATSAFADKVGVVDSQRAFFQFSETKKAQQSLESQAKKVENEARQKEVALQKEYVALQAKGDKLTDAEKKAFEKKSQDFQSFLNSSQDKLNKEQMAKLKKIEDVYVKAIKKVAAEGKYDYIFEAEALKVGGEDITDRVIKEMEALK
;
A
#
# COMPACT_ATOMS: atom_id res chain seq x y z
N MET A 1 42.90 -49.38 -16.08
CA MET A 1 41.84 -49.11 -15.11
C MET A 1 41.48 -47.65 -15.27
N CYS A 2 40.46 -47.32 -16.10
CA CYS A 2 40.03 -45.95 -16.35
C CYS A 2 38.93 -45.58 -15.33
N VAL A 3 39.25 -44.65 -14.42
CA VAL A 3 38.29 -44.08 -13.51
C VAL A 3 37.56 -42.98 -14.27
N LEU A 4 36.33 -43.24 -14.69
CA LEU A 4 35.41 -42.26 -15.22
C LEU A 4 34.91 -41.39 -14.06
N PHE A 5 35.45 -40.18 -13.91
CA PHE A 5 34.82 -39.12 -13.09
C PHE A 5 33.58 -38.67 -13.82
N ALA A 6 32.42 -39.15 -13.36
CA ALA A 6 31.15 -38.57 -13.74
C ALA A 6 31.04 -37.18 -13.06
N THR A 7 31.36 -36.14 -13.80
CA THR A 7 31.03 -34.78 -13.42
C THR A 7 29.51 -34.65 -13.53
N SER A 8 28.81 -34.72 -12.39
CA SER A 8 27.41 -34.34 -12.33
C SER A 8 27.34 -32.85 -12.65
N ALA A 9 26.96 -32.51 -13.86
CA ALA A 9 26.54 -31.14 -14.19
C ALA A 9 25.27 -30.87 -13.38
N PHE A 10 25.40 -30.21 -12.23
CA PHE A 10 24.25 -29.66 -11.53
C PHE A 10 23.74 -28.53 -12.40
N ALA A 11 22.64 -28.75 -13.10
CA ALA A 11 21.92 -27.68 -13.75
C ALA A 11 21.28 -26.79 -12.63
N ASP A 12 21.53 -25.49 -12.67
CA ASP A 12 20.96 -24.56 -11.74
C ASP A 12 19.42 -24.66 -11.75
N LYS A 13 18.83 -24.77 -10.58
CA LYS A 13 17.37 -24.81 -10.44
C LYS A 13 16.81 -23.41 -10.44
N VAL A 14 16.05 -23.07 -11.46
CA VAL A 14 15.49 -21.74 -11.68
C VAL A 14 13.99 -21.75 -11.39
N GLY A 15 13.57 -20.86 -10.50
CA GLY A 15 12.16 -20.52 -10.26
C GLY A 15 11.76 -19.23 -10.96
N VAL A 16 10.48 -19.09 -11.27
CA VAL A 16 9.88 -17.84 -11.72
C VAL A 16 8.68 -17.49 -10.85
N VAL A 17 8.53 -16.22 -10.54
CA VAL A 17 7.43 -15.69 -9.73
C VAL A 17 6.79 -14.50 -10.43
N ASP A 18 5.47 -14.49 -10.49
CA ASP A 18 4.67 -13.34 -10.88
C ASP A 18 4.33 -12.53 -9.63
N SER A 19 5.14 -11.49 -9.37
CA SER A 19 4.96 -10.65 -8.20
C SER A 19 3.61 -9.92 -8.22
N GLN A 20 3.13 -9.46 -9.38
CA GLN A 20 1.85 -8.79 -9.49
C GLN A 20 0.70 -9.72 -9.09
N ARG A 21 0.71 -10.97 -9.59
CA ARG A 21 -0.26 -11.98 -9.20
C ARG A 21 -0.17 -12.30 -7.71
N ALA A 22 1.03 -12.42 -7.16
CA ALA A 22 1.25 -12.70 -5.75
C ALA A 22 0.69 -11.56 -4.87
N PHE A 23 1.00 -10.32 -5.17
CA PHE A 23 0.47 -9.17 -4.45
C PHE A 23 -1.05 -9.05 -4.56
N PHE A 24 -1.60 -9.23 -5.75
CA PHE A 24 -3.04 -9.10 -6.00
C PHE A 24 -3.87 -10.18 -5.28
N GLN A 25 -3.36 -11.42 -5.23
CA GLN A 25 -4.06 -12.54 -4.61
C GLN A 25 -3.86 -12.63 -3.09
N PHE A 26 -2.83 -11.97 -2.55
CA PHE A 26 -2.58 -11.97 -1.12
C PHE A 26 -3.72 -11.29 -0.33
N SER A 27 -4.28 -12.00 0.66
CA SER A 27 -5.45 -11.52 1.39
C SER A 27 -5.22 -10.21 2.14
N GLU A 28 -4.01 -9.96 2.65
CA GLU A 28 -3.68 -8.72 3.35
C GLU A 28 -3.63 -7.51 2.41
N THR A 29 -3.30 -7.69 1.13
CA THR A 29 -3.39 -6.63 0.12
C THR A 29 -4.82 -6.12 -0.02
N LYS A 30 -5.78 -7.04 -0.13
CA LYS A 30 -7.21 -6.70 -0.19
C LYS A 30 -7.70 -6.00 1.07
N LYS A 31 -7.30 -6.50 2.24
CA LYS A 31 -7.64 -5.86 3.53
C LYS A 31 -7.03 -4.46 3.65
N ALA A 32 -5.76 -4.30 3.24
CA ALA A 32 -5.08 -3.01 3.22
C ALA A 32 -5.83 -2.00 2.35
N GLN A 33 -6.21 -2.41 1.14
CA GLN A 33 -6.98 -1.58 0.21
C GLN A 33 -8.34 -1.17 0.78
N GLN A 34 -9.11 -2.12 1.32
CA GLN A 34 -10.40 -1.84 1.95
C GLN A 34 -10.28 -0.91 3.16
N SER A 35 -9.24 -1.08 3.97
CA SER A 35 -8.96 -0.22 5.12
C SER A 35 -8.66 1.21 4.67
N LEU A 36 -7.80 1.40 3.68
CA LEU A 36 -7.45 2.72 3.13
C LEU A 36 -8.66 3.40 2.50
N GLU A 37 -9.47 2.67 1.73
CA GLU A 37 -10.70 3.18 1.14
C GLU A 37 -11.70 3.64 2.22
N SER A 38 -11.89 2.83 3.27
CA SER A 38 -12.75 3.19 4.39
C SER A 38 -12.29 4.46 5.10
N GLN A 39 -10.98 4.62 5.29
CA GLN A 39 -10.42 5.82 5.90
C GLN A 39 -10.53 7.04 4.99
N ALA A 40 -10.27 6.89 3.70
CA ALA A 40 -10.46 7.96 2.72
C ALA A 40 -11.90 8.47 2.71
N LYS A 41 -12.89 7.56 2.73
CA LYS A 41 -14.31 7.92 2.83
C LYS A 41 -14.65 8.68 4.12
N LYS A 42 -14.05 8.28 5.25
CA LYS A 42 -14.26 9.01 6.53
C LYS A 42 -13.72 10.43 6.45
N VAL A 43 -12.49 10.60 5.92
CA VAL A 43 -11.87 11.92 5.71
C VAL A 43 -12.70 12.77 4.76
N GLU A 44 -13.17 12.21 3.65
CA GLU A 44 -14.04 12.90 2.69
C GLU A 44 -15.33 13.40 3.34
N ASN A 45 -16.01 12.55 4.11
CA ASN A 45 -17.24 12.92 4.80
C ASN A 45 -17.00 14.02 5.84
N GLU A 46 -15.91 13.94 6.61
CA GLU A 46 -15.55 14.96 7.59
C GLU A 46 -15.19 16.29 6.92
N ALA A 47 -14.43 16.24 5.83
CA ALA A 47 -14.10 17.40 5.01
C ALA A 47 -15.35 18.09 4.50
N ARG A 48 -16.31 17.35 3.95
CA ARG A 48 -17.59 17.86 3.45
C ARG A 48 -18.41 18.53 4.57
N GLN A 49 -18.45 17.93 5.76
CA GLN A 49 -19.15 18.52 6.90
C GLN A 49 -18.53 19.85 7.33
N LYS A 50 -17.19 19.90 7.40
CA LYS A 50 -16.44 21.12 7.74
C LYS A 50 -16.63 22.21 6.68
N GLU A 51 -16.59 21.85 5.41
CA GLU A 51 -16.82 22.77 4.28
C GLU A 51 -18.23 23.38 4.33
N VAL A 52 -19.25 22.56 4.53
CA VAL A 52 -20.64 23.04 4.65
C VAL A 52 -20.81 23.96 5.86
N ALA A 53 -20.15 23.65 6.99
CA ALA A 53 -20.18 24.51 8.17
C ALA A 53 -19.50 25.86 7.91
N LEU A 54 -18.34 25.87 7.26
CA LEU A 54 -17.65 27.10 6.87
C LEU A 54 -18.48 27.93 5.90
N GLN A 55 -19.10 27.28 4.91
CA GLN A 55 -19.96 27.98 3.94
C GLN A 55 -21.16 28.65 4.61
N LYS A 56 -21.82 27.96 5.56
CA LYS A 56 -22.94 28.54 6.33
C LYS A 56 -22.46 29.72 7.18
N GLU A 57 -21.33 29.59 7.85
CA GLU A 57 -20.76 30.67 8.66
C GLU A 57 -20.37 31.88 7.80
N TYR A 58 -19.76 31.65 6.65
CA TYR A 58 -19.41 32.68 5.69
C TYR A 58 -20.65 33.52 5.28
N VAL A 59 -21.73 32.84 4.90
CA VAL A 59 -23.00 33.52 4.52
C VAL A 59 -23.56 34.31 5.69
N ALA A 60 -23.54 33.75 6.91
CA ALA A 60 -24.02 34.44 8.10
C ALA A 60 -23.17 35.67 8.43
N LEU A 61 -21.86 35.62 8.25
CA LEU A 61 -20.96 36.76 8.43
C LEU A 61 -21.22 37.87 7.40
N GLN A 62 -21.42 37.49 6.14
CA GLN A 62 -21.73 38.43 5.07
C GLN A 62 -23.03 39.15 5.32
N ALA A 63 -24.06 38.50 5.87
CA ALA A 63 -25.33 39.09 6.19
C ALA A 63 -25.25 40.16 7.28
N LYS A 64 -24.16 40.22 8.06
CA LYS A 64 -23.95 41.24 9.10
C LYS A 64 -23.56 42.62 8.54
N GLY A 65 -22.98 42.66 7.33
CA GLY A 65 -22.52 43.90 6.71
C GLY A 65 -21.61 44.71 7.65
N ASP A 66 -21.95 45.97 7.87
CA ASP A 66 -21.15 46.87 8.72
C ASP A 66 -21.12 46.51 10.22
N LYS A 67 -21.93 45.53 10.65
CA LYS A 67 -21.93 45.01 12.03
C LYS A 67 -20.93 43.88 12.24
N LEU A 68 -20.23 43.48 11.21
CA LEU A 68 -19.21 42.43 11.28
C LEU A 68 -17.97 42.91 12.03
N THR A 69 -17.66 42.29 13.16
CA THR A 69 -16.52 42.64 14.00
C THR A 69 -15.19 42.01 13.48
N ASP A 70 -14.07 42.64 13.83
CA ASP A 70 -12.74 42.10 13.50
C ASP A 70 -12.46 40.79 14.23
N ALA A 71 -13.03 40.60 15.42
CA ALA A 71 -12.92 39.33 16.14
C ALA A 71 -13.59 38.17 15.38
N GLU A 72 -14.77 38.40 14.79
CA GLU A 72 -15.48 37.41 13.98
C GLU A 72 -14.75 37.09 12.70
N LYS A 73 -14.18 38.10 12.03
CA LYS A 73 -13.30 37.86 10.84
C LYS A 73 -12.13 36.97 11.16
N LYS A 74 -11.39 37.30 12.22
CA LYS A 74 -10.23 36.50 12.66
C LYS A 74 -10.62 35.07 13.07
N ALA A 75 -11.75 34.91 13.74
CA ALA A 75 -12.27 33.59 14.11
C ALA A 75 -12.58 32.73 12.88
N PHE A 76 -13.19 33.32 11.84
CA PHE A 76 -13.48 32.64 10.59
C PHE A 76 -12.19 32.29 9.80
N GLU A 77 -11.24 33.23 9.72
CA GLU A 77 -9.93 32.99 9.10
C GLU A 77 -9.22 31.81 9.77
N LYS A 78 -9.23 31.77 11.11
CA LYS A 78 -8.65 30.66 11.86
C LYS A 78 -9.32 29.33 11.51
N LYS A 79 -10.65 29.27 11.47
CA LYS A 79 -11.38 28.05 11.08
C LYS A 79 -11.06 27.60 9.66
N SER A 80 -10.90 28.55 8.73
CA SER A 80 -10.52 28.26 7.36
C SER A 80 -9.09 27.68 7.28
N GLN A 81 -8.15 28.23 8.07
CA GLN A 81 -6.79 27.69 8.20
C GLN A 81 -6.78 26.32 8.85
N ASP A 82 -7.57 26.11 9.89
CA ASP A 82 -7.72 24.82 10.57
C ASP A 82 -8.29 23.76 9.60
N PHE A 83 -9.23 24.13 8.75
CA PHE A 83 -9.76 23.24 7.72
C PHE A 83 -8.70 22.88 6.68
N GLN A 84 -7.92 23.84 6.20
CA GLN A 84 -6.81 23.56 5.27
C GLN A 84 -5.75 22.65 5.91
N SER A 85 -5.42 22.90 7.18
CA SER A 85 -4.51 22.05 7.95
C SER A 85 -5.06 20.64 8.14
N PHE A 86 -6.35 20.49 8.36
CA PHE A 86 -7.02 19.19 8.41
C PHE A 86 -6.89 18.42 7.11
N LEU A 87 -7.15 19.07 5.96
CA LEU A 87 -7.02 18.43 4.64
C LEU A 87 -5.58 17.92 4.41
N ASN A 88 -4.59 18.79 4.64
CA ASN A 88 -3.19 18.45 4.44
C ASN A 88 -2.75 17.30 5.37
N SER A 89 -3.06 17.40 6.66
CA SER A 89 -2.68 16.36 7.63
C SER A 89 -3.38 15.02 7.38
N SER A 90 -4.62 15.05 6.91
CA SER A 90 -5.36 13.84 6.55
C SER A 90 -4.76 13.16 5.33
N GLN A 91 -4.37 13.93 4.31
CA GLN A 91 -3.69 13.40 3.12
C GLN A 91 -2.34 12.78 3.50
N ASP A 92 -1.54 13.48 4.31
CA ASP A 92 -0.26 12.97 4.79
C ASP A 92 -0.40 11.68 5.58
N LYS A 93 -1.43 11.60 6.43
CA LYS A 93 -1.73 10.40 7.22
C LYS A 93 -2.11 9.22 6.33
N LEU A 94 -2.98 9.43 5.33
CA LEU A 94 -3.36 8.39 4.38
C LEU A 94 -2.16 7.89 3.57
N ASN A 95 -1.30 8.79 3.10
CA ASN A 95 -0.08 8.45 2.37
C ASN A 95 0.88 7.62 3.23
N LYS A 96 1.13 8.04 4.47
CA LYS A 96 2.00 7.32 5.42
C LYS A 96 1.45 5.93 5.71
N GLU A 97 0.14 5.80 5.90
CA GLU A 97 -0.48 4.51 6.16
C GLU A 97 -0.42 3.59 4.95
N GLN A 98 -0.64 4.12 3.74
CA GLN A 98 -0.47 3.37 2.49
C GLN A 98 0.94 2.82 2.37
N MET A 99 1.95 3.67 2.56
CA MET A 99 3.36 3.26 2.52
C MET A 99 3.69 2.19 3.56
N ALA A 100 3.18 2.34 4.79
CA ALA A 100 3.41 1.36 5.84
C ALA A 100 2.77 0.00 5.53
N LYS A 101 1.55 0.00 4.94
CA LYS A 101 0.86 -1.24 4.53
C LYS A 101 1.59 -1.92 3.36
N LEU A 102 2.00 -1.16 2.35
CA LEU A 102 2.78 -1.68 1.22
C LEU A 102 4.09 -2.30 1.68
N LYS A 103 4.82 -1.61 2.57
CA LYS A 103 6.07 -2.13 3.13
C LYS A 103 5.87 -3.46 3.87
N LYS A 104 4.81 -3.57 4.67
CA LYS A 104 4.50 -4.85 5.36
C LYS A 104 4.24 -5.98 4.39
N ILE A 105 3.48 -5.72 3.32
CA ILE A 105 3.18 -6.71 2.28
C ILE A 105 4.46 -7.13 1.57
N GLU A 106 5.31 -6.16 1.20
CA GLU A 106 6.62 -6.42 0.58
C GLU A 106 7.53 -7.26 1.50
N ASP A 107 7.61 -6.93 2.79
CA ASP A 107 8.40 -7.68 3.77
C ASP A 107 7.93 -9.15 3.88
N VAL A 108 6.60 -9.39 3.85
CA VAL A 108 6.04 -10.75 3.82
C VAL A 108 6.39 -11.46 2.52
N TYR A 109 6.25 -10.79 1.38
CA TYR A 109 6.59 -11.34 0.06
C TYR A 109 8.07 -11.76 -0.02
N VAL A 110 8.99 -10.90 0.40
CA VAL A 110 10.43 -11.21 0.41
C VAL A 110 10.74 -12.39 1.32
N LYS A 111 10.11 -12.48 2.49
CA LYS A 111 10.26 -13.61 3.40
C LYS A 111 9.72 -14.91 2.78
N ALA A 112 8.55 -14.84 2.14
CA ALA A 112 7.95 -15.98 1.45
C ALA A 112 8.84 -16.51 0.32
N ILE A 113 9.36 -15.62 -0.52
CA ILE A 113 10.30 -16.00 -1.59
C ILE A 113 11.54 -16.70 -1.02
N LYS A 114 12.17 -16.12 0.01
CA LYS A 114 13.37 -16.71 0.63
C LYS A 114 13.08 -18.10 1.19
N LYS A 115 11.93 -18.31 1.81
CA LYS A 115 11.52 -19.60 2.34
C LYS A 115 11.26 -20.62 1.23
N VAL A 116 10.50 -20.24 0.20
CA VAL A 116 10.23 -21.10 -0.96
C VAL A 116 11.53 -21.44 -1.71
N ALA A 117 12.46 -20.49 -1.82
CA ALA A 117 13.78 -20.71 -2.42
C ALA A 117 14.56 -21.77 -1.65
N ALA A 118 14.64 -21.64 -0.33
CA ALA A 118 15.37 -22.58 0.52
C ALA A 118 14.76 -23.99 0.51
N GLU A 119 13.43 -24.11 0.68
CA GLU A 119 12.71 -25.38 0.68
C GLU A 119 12.76 -26.08 -0.68
N GLY A 120 12.65 -25.31 -1.77
CA GLY A 120 12.68 -25.82 -3.13
C GLY A 120 14.08 -26.02 -3.69
N LYS A 121 15.11 -25.57 -2.96
CA LYS A 121 16.51 -25.58 -3.41
C LYS A 121 16.67 -24.89 -4.77
N TYR A 122 16.06 -23.72 -4.94
CA TYR A 122 16.25 -22.90 -6.12
C TYR A 122 17.54 -22.09 -5.98
N ASP A 123 18.35 -22.13 -7.02
CA ASP A 123 19.59 -21.33 -7.10
C ASP A 123 19.28 -19.88 -7.47
N TYR A 124 18.25 -19.70 -8.33
CA TYR A 124 17.77 -18.38 -8.77
C TYR A 124 16.24 -18.34 -8.81
N ILE A 125 15.69 -17.19 -8.50
CA ILE A 125 14.27 -16.86 -8.71
C ILE A 125 14.21 -15.54 -9.48
N PHE A 126 13.52 -15.56 -10.61
CA PHE A 126 13.32 -14.39 -11.47
C PHE A 126 11.87 -13.98 -11.51
N GLU A 127 11.62 -12.71 -11.81
CA GLU A 127 10.29 -12.26 -12.19
C GLU A 127 9.86 -12.95 -13.49
N ALA A 128 8.58 -13.35 -13.56
CA ALA A 128 8.03 -14.07 -14.71
C ALA A 128 8.20 -13.29 -16.01
N GLU A 129 8.10 -11.95 -15.96
CA GLU A 129 8.29 -11.07 -17.11
C GLU A 129 9.73 -11.03 -17.63
N ALA A 130 10.71 -11.29 -16.75
CA ALA A 130 12.12 -11.26 -17.10
C ALA A 130 12.59 -12.52 -17.84
N LEU A 131 11.86 -13.62 -17.73
CA LEU A 131 12.23 -14.92 -18.32
C LEU A 131 11.27 -15.26 -19.47
N LYS A 132 11.78 -15.36 -20.70
CA LYS A 132 10.96 -15.70 -21.86
C LYS A 132 10.69 -17.20 -22.01
N VAL A 133 11.62 -18.04 -21.55
CA VAL A 133 11.53 -19.50 -21.63
C VAL A 133 12.24 -20.13 -20.42
N GLY A 134 11.66 -21.19 -19.87
CA GLY A 134 12.23 -21.96 -18.78
C GLY A 134 11.87 -21.43 -17.39
N GLY A 135 12.35 -22.14 -16.36
CA GLY A 135 12.01 -21.88 -14.97
C GLY A 135 10.72 -22.59 -14.52
N GLU A 136 10.63 -22.91 -13.24
CA GLU A 136 9.44 -23.45 -12.60
C GLU A 136 8.59 -22.30 -12.04
N ASP A 137 7.31 -22.19 -12.42
CA ASP A 137 6.41 -21.22 -11.81
C ASP A 137 6.12 -21.60 -10.36
N ILE A 138 6.65 -20.77 -9.45
CA ILE A 138 6.50 -20.95 -8.00
C ILE A 138 5.52 -19.96 -7.38
N THR A 139 4.80 -19.19 -8.19
CA THR A 139 3.94 -18.09 -7.71
C THR A 139 2.92 -18.57 -6.69
N ASP A 140 2.22 -19.69 -6.96
CA ASP A 140 1.22 -20.23 -6.04
C ASP A 140 1.82 -20.69 -4.70
N ARG A 141 3.06 -21.20 -4.74
CA ARG A 141 3.79 -21.57 -3.51
C ARG A 141 4.16 -20.33 -2.70
N VAL A 142 4.59 -19.27 -3.38
CA VAL A 142 4.89 -17.97 -2.73
C VAL A 142 3.63 -17.39 -2.11
N ILE A 143 2.49 -17.38 -2.83
CA ILE A 143 1.21 -16.90 -2.29
C ILE A 143 0.81 -17.69 -1.05
N LYS A 144 0.88 -19.02 -1.10
CA LYS A 144 0.57 -19.87 0.04
C LYS A 144 1.45 -19.56 1.25
N GLU A 145 2.73 -19.32 1.02
CA GLU A 145 3.67 -18.99 2.08
C GLU A 145 3.41 -17.58 2.64
N MET A 146 3.08 -16.61 1.79
CA MET A 146 2.64 -15.27 2.23
C MET A 146 1.42 -15.37 3.16
N GLU A 147 0.44 -16.19 2.82
CA GLU A 147 -0.74 -16.42 3.65
C GLU A 147 -0.40 -17.07 5.02
N ALA A 148 0.64 -17.87 5.08
CA ALA A 148 1.11 -18.49 6.32
C ALA A 148 1.92 -17.53 7.21
N LEU A 149 2.52 -16.48 6.63
CA LEU A 149 3.40 -15.51 7.32
C LEU A 149 2.67 -14.23 7.76
N LYS A 150 1.39 -14.06 7.44
CA LYS A 150 0.58 -12.87 7.79
C LYS A 150 0.26 -12.78 9.28
#